data_18144f73a5acdc0d6f208d079db20d4e
#
_entry.id   18144f73a5acdc0d6f208d079db20d4e
#
_cell.length_a   1.000
_cell.length_b   1.000
_cell.length_c   1.000
_cell.angle_alpha   90.00
_cell.angle_beta   90.00
_cell.angle_gamma   90.00
#
_symmetry.space_group_name_H-M   'P 1'
#
loop_
_entity.id
_entity.type
_entity.pdbx_description
1 polymer ?
#
loop_
_entity_poly.entity_id
_entity_poly.type
_entity_poly.pdbx_seq_one_letter_code
_entity_poly.pdbx_strand_id
1 'polypeptide(L)'
;MLDQSDTTIDSYAGEPPVESEIDNLILVVRADPIICGHSTEARNLAEAAISRGFKSVHIVSYPIGTLQESELPLKPLETISPYSEGITVDRPEPIGDYKVLDGRLGYAISGQLVDLLHNLPGRTILMDLYLVPHGQMVLNAVESFRGLKTSPEVHTIGEAVGSDITNVVTNALAAGQTGAAQVVLSNYLQHDLPVAVSEFTKDMIVESGAKVDAELGTDFATQLRERVEISFPAIDTSAYTSIEGDQERVSEVLKNRGLERDGYVMFLSRIAPAKGVDDLIEAYKSSELYGVKKLIICGNGPMKEEIKQMSKTDPNIQVLDDVSDEEKGVLMHACFAYSLPSKPRPEFIETFGIAVAEKMLAGGLGPVITTRTGGIPEATGGHCLEHQAGDVGQLRECLNRAYFMTTEERKELSDRARQFALNFDRAAILDNLITRCLAAF
;
A
#
# COMPACT_ATOMS: atom_id res chain seq x y z
N MET A 1 -18.05 -2.64 29.23
CA MET A 1 -16.79 -3.23 29.68
C MET A 1 -16.47 -4.26 28.61
N LEU A 2 -15.80 -3.84 27.54
CA LEU A 2 -15.27 -4.72 26.52
C LEU A 2 -13.78 -4.86 26.83
N ASP A 3 -13.40 -6.09 26.96
CA ASP A 3 -12.07 -6.58 27.30
C ASP A 3 -11.04 -5.97 26.33
N GLN A 4 -10.09 -5.22 26.86
CA GLN A 4 -8.92 -4.78 26.13
C GLN A 4 -8.00 -6.00 26.07
N SER A 5 -8.13 -6.81 25.01
CA SER A 5 -7.08 -7.74 24.66
C SER A 5 -5.87 -6.91 24.19
N ASP A 6 -4.90 -6.84 25.07
CA ASP A 6 -3.57 -6.32 24.86
C ASP A 6 -2.93 -7.08 23.67
N THR A 7 -3.09 -6.58 22.45
CA THR A 7 -2.22 -6.93 21.34
C THR A 7 -0.93 -6.13 21.52
N THR A 8 -0.08 -6.57 22.43
CA THR A 8 1.33 -6.20 22.47
C THR A 8 1.95 -6.71 21.16
N ILE A 9 2.06 -5.83 20.17
CA ILE A 9 2.99 -6.01 19.08
C ILE A 9 4.37 -5.88 19.72
N ASP A 10 5.05 -7.01 19.89
CA ASP A 10 6.44 -7.03 20.33
C ASP A 10 7.23 -6.06 19.44
N SER A 11 7.89 -5.09 20.06
CA SER A 11 8.73 -4.10 19.39
C SER A 11 9.89 -4.82 18.71
N TYR A 12 9.77 -5.06 17.40
CA TYR A 12 10.84 -5.59 16.58
C TYR A 12 11.91 -4.52 16.28
N ALA A 13 12.64 -4.10 17.31
CA ALA A 13 13.99 -3.57 17.14
C ALA A 13 14.93 -4.76 17.24
N GLY A 14 14.88 -5.69 16.28
CA GLY A 14 15.80 -6.81 16.19
C GLY A 14 17.19 -6.35 15.76
N GLU A 15 18.21 -6.99 16.33
CA GLU A 15 19.58 -6.93 15.80
C GLU A 15 19.56 -7.22 14.29
N PRO A 16 20.46 -6.58 13.48
CA PRO A 16 20.51 -6.88 12.05
C PRO A 16 20.67 -8.40 11.87
N PRO A 17 19.89 -9.02 10.94
CA PRO A 17 19.98 -10.45 10.75
C PRO A 17 21.43 -10.84 10.45
N VAL A 18 21.86 -11.91 11.08
CA VAL A 18 23.02 -12.70 10.68
C VAL A 18 23.00 -12.81 9.16
N GLU A 19 24.15 -12.65 8.46
CA GLU A 19 24.32 -12.72 7.00
C GLU A 19 23.16 -13.43 6.32
N SER A 20 22.37 -12.69 5.52
CA SER A 20 21.08 -13.20 5.05
C SER A 20 21.31 -14.54 4.33
N GLU A 21 20.66 -15.59 4.77
CA GLU A 21 20.69 -16.89 4.10
C GLU A 21 20.06 -16.81 2.68
N ILE A 22 19.50 -15.66 2.33
CA ILE A 22 18.86 -15.35 1.05
C ILE A 22 19.80 -14.49 0.21
N ASP A 23 20.06 -14.92 -1.02
CA ASP A 23 20.91 -14.20 -1.96
C ASP A 23 20.13 -13.24 -2.85
N ASN A 24 18.91 -13.59 -3.23
CA ASN A 24 18.17 -12.90 -4.28
C ASN A 24 16.73 -12.59 -3.87
N LEU A 25 16.22 -11.44 -4.30
CA LEU A 25 14.80 -11.07 -4.19
C LEU A 25 14.25 -10.77 -5.59
N ILE A 26 13.15 -11.41 -5.95
CA ILE A 26 12.40 -11.12 -7.18
C ILE A 26 10.97 -10.75 -6.78
N LEU A 27 10.55 -9.54 -7.17
CA LEU A 27 9.20 -9.01 -6.94
C LEU A 27 8.42 -8.96 -8.25
N VAL A 28 7.22 -9.51 -8.28
CA VAL A 28 6.33 -9.48 -9.45
C VAL A 28 5.18 -8.54 -9.18
N VAL A 29 5.12 -7.43 -9.91
CA VAL A 29 4.15 -6.38 -9.66
C VAL A 29 4.00 -5.44 -10.85
N ARG A 30 2.86 -4.77 -10.97
CA ARG A 30 2.72 -3.62 -11.87
C ARG A 30 3.39 -2.39 -11.24
N ALA A 31 4.72 -2.38 -11.20
CA ALA A 31 5.48 -1.26 -10.66
C ALA A 31 5.70 -0.17 -11.70
N ASP A 32 6.03 1.02 -11.25
CA ASP A 32 6.29 2.21 -12.06
C ASP A 32 5.94 2.09 -13.56
N PRO A 33 5.20 3.02 -14.09
CA PRO A 33 4.80 4.32 -13.54
C PRO A 33 3.45 4.34 -12.81
N ILE A 34 2.89 3.21 -12.43
CA ILE A 34 1.55 3.15 -11.83
C ILE A 34 1.53 3.78 -10.43
N ILE A 35 0.54 4.64 -10.19
CA ILE A 35 0.30 5.26 -8.88
C ILE A 35 -0.59 4.32 -8.05
N CYS A 36 0.03 3.44 -7.26
CA CYS A 36 -0.69 2.57 -6.34
C CYS A 36 0.18 2.16 -5.14
N GLY A 37 -0.46 1.68 -4.06
CA GLY A 37 0.21 1.28 -2.84
C GLY A 37 1.27 0.20 -3.05
N HIS A 38 0.91 -0.87 -3.76
CA HIS A 38 1.83 -1.99 -3.99
C HIS A 38 3.00 -1.67 -4.95
N SER A 39 2.88 -0.68 -5.84
CA SER A 39 4.06 -0.17 -6.58
C SER A 39 5.06 0.51 -5.63
N THR A 40 4.56 1.28 -4.66
CA THR A 40 5.40 1.91 -3.64
C THR A 40 6.01 0.86 -2.70
N GLU A 41 5.25 -0.12 -2.31
CA GLU A 41 5.69 -1.24 -1.47
C GLU A 41 6.79 -2.07 -2.14
N ALA A 42 6.62 -2.44 -3.42
CA ALA A 42 7.64 -3.15 -4.18
C ALA A 42 8.96 -2.38 -4.20
N ARG A 43 8.90 -1.06 -4.43
CA ARG A 43 10.09 -0.20 -4.34
C ARG A 43 10.71 -0.26 -2.95
N ASN A 44 9.92 -0.13 -1.91
CA ASN A 44 10.40 -0.12 -0.53
C ASN A 44 11.05 -1.46 -0.15
N LEU A 45 10.46 -2.58 -0.53
CA LEU A 45 11.03 -3.92 -0.30
C LEU A 45 12.33 -4.12 -1.10
N ALA A 46 12.39 -3.67 -2.37
CA ALA A 46 13.60 -3.74 -3.18
C ALA A 46 14.75 -2.91 -2.57
N GLU A 47 14.48 -1.67 -2.15
CA GLU A 47 15.46 -0.81 -1.50
C GLU A 47 15.90 -1.38 -0.13
N ALA A 48 14.99 -1.99 0.63
CA ALA A 48 15.32 -2.68 1.86
C ALA A 48 16.25 -3.88 1.60
N ALA A 49 16.00 -4.68 0.57
CA ALA A 49 16.84 -5.81 0.22
C ALA A 49 18.28 -5.39 -0.13
N ILE A 50 18.46 -4.30 -0.91
CA ILE A 50 19.78 -3.73 -1.17
C ILE A 50 20.47 -3.32 0.14
N SER A 51 19.75 -2.64 1.04
CA SER A 51 20.31 -2.24 2.34
C SER A 51 20.68 -3.42 3.25
N ARG A 52 20.07 -4.59 3.03
CA ARG A 52 20.36 -5.86 3.73
C ARG A 52 21.43 -6.70 3.03
N GLY A 53 22.01 -6.23 1.91
CA GLY A 53 23.12 -6.88 1.23
C GLY A 53 22.71 -8.04 0.31
N PHE A 54 21.48 -8.09 -0.17
CA PHE A 54 21.06 -9.03 -1.21
C PHE A 54 21.96 -8.86 -2.45
N LYS A 55 22.36 -9.97 -3.07
CA LYS A 55 23.27 -9.97 -4.22
C LYS A 55 22.56 -9.54 -5.50
N SER A 56 21.28 -9.84 -5.64
CA SER A 56 20.47 -9.48 -6.78
C SER A 56 19.04 -9.13 -6.35
N VAL A 57 18.54 -8.01 -6.86
CA VAL A 57 17.16 -7.56 -6.62
C VAL A 57 16.51 -7.23 -7.96
N HIS A 58 15.42 -7.91 -8.27
CA HIS A 58 14.68 -7.75 -9.51
C HIS A 58 13.22 -7.36 -9.24
N ILE A 59 12.71 -6.42 -10.01
CA ILE A 59 11.28 -6.11 -10.10
C ILE A 59 10.82 -6.49 -11.49
N VAL A 60 10.07 -7.57 -11.61
CA VAL A 60 9.50 -8.02 -12.88
C VAL A 60 8.13 -7.37 -13.07
N SER A 61 7.99 -6.56 -14.10
CA SER A 61 6.82 -5.74 -14.35
C SER A 61 6.42 -5.78 -15.83
N TYR A 62 5.41 -5.01 -16.17
CA TYR A 62 4.85 -4.93 -17.53
C TYR A 62 5.62 -3.93 -18.38
N PRO A 63 5.67 -4.11 -19.73
CA PRO A 63 6.18 -3.10 -20.63
C PRO A 63 5.52 -1.74 -20.41
N ILE A 64 6.28 -0.66 -20.51
CA ILE A 64 5.78 0.71 -20.29
C ILE A 64 4.62 1.03 -21.22
N GLY A 65 4.70 0.66 -22.50
CA GLY A 65 3.62 0.87 -23.47
C GLY A 65 2.30 0.20 -23.03
N THR A 66 2.36 -1.05 -22.55
CA THR A 66 1.19 -1.78 -22.02
C THR A 66 0.58 -1.06 -20.81
N LEU A 67 1.43 -0.54 -19.92
CA LEU A 67 0.95 0.21 -18.76
C LEU A 67 0.30 1.55 -19.15
N GLN A 68 0.86 2.24 -20.16
CA GLN A 68 0.29 3.48 -20.69
C GLN A 68 -1.08 3.28 -21.37
N GLU A 69 -1.30 2.12 -21.98
CA GLU A 69 -2.57 1.77 -22.61
C GLU A 69 -3.64 1.27 -21.62
N SER A 70 -3.28 1.05 -20.35
CA SER A 70 -4.13 0.35 -19.38
C SER A 70 -5.19 1.20 -18.66
N GLU A 71 -5.33 2.48 -19.01
CA GLU A 71 -6.21 3.45 -18.32
C GLU A 71 -5.95 3.61 -16.79
N LEU A 72 -4.86 3.06 -16.28
CA LEU A 72 -4.45 3.18 -14.89
C LEU A 72 -3.84 4.57 -14.62
N PRO A 73 -3.93 5.08 -13.38
CA PRO A 73 -3.28 6.34 -13.03
C PRO A 73 -1.77 6.18 -13.08
N LEU A 74 -1.12 6.95 -13.95
CA LEU A 74 0.33 6.90 -14.16
C LEU A 74 1.00 8.17 -13.67
N LYS A 75 2.24 8.02 -13.14
CA LYS A 75 3.17 9.14 -12.96
C LYS A 75 3.79 9.47 -14.33
N PRO A 76 4.11 10.76 -14.60
CA PRO A 76 4.99 11.09 -15.69
C PRO A 76 6.34 10.35 -15.54
N LEU A 77 6.86 9.74 -16.62
CA LEU A 77 8.06 8.90 -16.54
C LEU A 77 9.28 9.65 -15.98
N GLU A 78 9.39 10.92 -16.31
CA GLU A 78 10.46 11.83 -15.86
C GLU A 78 10.39 12.17 -14.37
N THR A 79 9.28 11.88 -13.69
CA THR A 79 9.10 12.12 -12.25
C THR A 79 9.36 10.88 -11.40
N ILE A 80 9.65 9.74 -12.04
CA ILE A 80 9.97 8.50 -11.33
C ILE A 80 11.41 8.62 -10.80
N SER A 81 11.55 8.57 -9.48
CA SER A 81 12.89 8.53 -8.86
C SER A 81 13.64 7.27 -9.33
N PRO A 82 14.94 7.37 -9.66
CA PRO A 82 15.72 6.20 -10.00
C PRO A 82 15.75 5.20 -8.84
N TYR A 83 15.91 3.93 -9.16
CA TYR A 83 16.21 2.91 -8.16
C TYR A 83 17.67 2.95 -7.75
N SER A 84 17.98 2.48 -6.56
CA SER A 84 19.37 2.31 -6.11
C SER A 84 20.13 1.34 -7.01
N GLU A 85 21.45 1.52 -7.10
CA GLU A 85 22.32 0.58 -7.80
C GLU A 85 22.15 -0.84 -7.25
N GLY A 86 22.04 -1.83 -8.13
CA GLY A 86 21.78 -3.23 -7.78
C GLY A 86 20.30 -3.65 -7.91
N ILE A 87 19.36 -2.72 -8.13
CA ILE A 87 17.97 -3.04 -8.44
C ILE A 87 17.77 -3.00 -9.97
N THR A 88 17.26 -4.10 -10.51
CA THR A 88 16.90 -4.20 -11.93
C THR A 88 15.36 -4.23 -12.07
N VAL A 89 14.83 -3.46 -13.03
CA VAL A 89 13.42 -3.53 -13.40
C VAL A 89 13.30 -4.22 -14.76
N ASP A 90 12.86 -5.48 -14.72
CA ASP A 90 12.69 -6.31 -15.91
C ASP A 90 11.28 -6.10 -16.49
N ARG A 91 11.20 -5.83 -17.80
CA ARG A 91 9.93 -5.58 -18.50
C ARG A 91 9.87 -6.42 -19.78
N PRO A 92 9.57 -7.73 -19.64
CA PRO A 92 9.56 -8.64 -20.79
C PRO A 92 8.45 -8.27 -21.77
N GLU A 93 8.80 -8.23 -23.05
CA GLU A 93 7.83 -8.00 -24.13
C GLU A 93 6.95 -9.23 -24.36
N PRO A 94 5.69 -9.08 -24.81
CA PRO A 94 4.81 -10.19 -25.14
C PRO A 94 5.45 -11.13 -26.19
N ILE A 95 5.43 -12.43 -25.93
CA ILE A 95 6.07 -13.40 -26.81
C ILE A 95 5.24 -13.69 -28.06
N GLY A 96 5.94 -13.81 -29.21
CA GLY A 96 5.36 -14.21 -30.48
C GLY A 96 4.30 -13.24 -31.00
N ASP A 97 3.64 -13.61 -32.07
CA ASP A 97 2.57 -12.89 -32.76
C ASP A 97 1.18 -13.50 -32.52
N TYR A 98 1.06 -14.38 -31.53
CA TYR A 98 -0.18 -15.03 -31.16
C TYR A 98 -1.23 -13.99 -30.76
N LYS A 99 -2.44 -14.11 -31.31
CA LYS A 99 -3.46 -13.06 -31.24
C LYS A 99 -4.15 -12.91 -29.87
N VAL A 100 -3.97 -13.85 -28.95
CA VAL A 100 -4.47 -13.77 -27.59
C VAL A 100 -3.49 -12.98 -26.73
N LEU A 101 -3.73 -11.69 -26.57
CA LEU A 101 -2.80 -10.73 -25.97
C LEU A 101 -2.38 -11.09 -24.55
N ASP A 102 -3.34 -11.39 -23.68
CA ASP A 102 -3.08 -11.68 -22.26
C ASP A 102 -2.20 -12.90 -22.06
N GLY A 103 -2.40 -13.95 -22.86
CA GLY A 103 -1.55 -15.14 -22.83
C GLY A 103 -0.10 -14.83 -23.19
N ARG A 104 0.14 -14.00 -24.22
CA ARG A 104 1.48 -13.61 -24.65
C ARG A 104 2.27 -12.92 -23.55
N LEU A 105 1.66 -12.00 -22.84
CA LEU A 105 2.30 -11.27 -21.75
C LEU A 105 2.52 -12.14 -20.50
N GLY A 106 1.54 -12.95 -20.13
CA GLY A 106 1.65 -13.88 -19.00
C GLY A 106 2.79 -14.88 -19.18
N TYR A 107 2.93 -15.45 -20.38
CA TYR A 107 4.04 -16.34 -20.67
C TYR A 107 5.38 -15.59 -20.74
N ALA A 108 5.42 -14.34 -21.21
CA ALA A 108 6.65 -13.55 -21.21
C ALA A 108 7.16 -13.30 -19.79
N ILE A 109 6.28 -12.92 -18.87
CA ILE A 109 6.64 -12.71 -17.46
C ILE A 109 7.07 -14.01 -16.80
N SER A 110 6.30 -15.11 -16.95
CA SER A 110 6.69 -16.41 -16.40
C SER A 110 8.03 -16.88 -16.98
N GLY A 111 8.28 -16.66 -18.28
CA GLY A 111 9.56 -16.98 -18.95
C GLY A 111 10.72 -16.17 -18.36
N GLN A 112 10.56 -14.87 -18.16
CA GLN A 112 11.57 -14.04 -17.50
C GLN A 112 11.90 -14.55 -16.10
N LEU A 113 10.88 -14.97 -15.32
CA LEU A 113 11.11 -15.55 -13.98
C LEU A 113 11.92 -16.84 -14.07
N VAL A 114 11.61 -17.71 -15.03
CA VAL A 114 12.38 -18.94 -15.28
C VAL A 114 13.84 -18.62 -15.65
N ASP A 115 14.06 -17.63 -16.52
CA ASP A 115 15.41 -17.21 -16.92
C ASP A 115 16.20 -16.67 -15.73
N LEU A 116 15.57 -15.83 -14.88
CA LEU A 116 16.18 -15.33 -13.65
C LEU A 116 16.55 -16.47 -12.69
N LEU A 117 15.61 -17.39 -12.43
CA LEU A 117 15.83 -18.54 -11.54
C LEU A 117 16.92 -19.50 -12.06
N HIS A 118 17.14 -19.59 -13.37
CA HIS A 118 18.25 -20.37 -13.93
C HIS A 118 19.61 -19.67 -13.78
N ASN A 119 19.62 -18.33 -13.84
CA ASN A 119 20.87 -17.58 -13.92
C ASN A 119 21.33 -17.03 -12.57
N LEU A 120 20.44 -16.86 -11.59
CA LEU A 120 20.79 -16.36 -10.27
C LEU A 120 21.27 -17.52 -9.37
N PRO A 121 22.52 -17.46 -8.90
CA PRO A 121 23.01 -18.46 -7.95
C PRO A 121 22.49 -18.19 -6.53
N GLY A 122 22.32 -19.27 -5.76
CA GLY A 122 21.93 -19.20 -4.36
C GLY A 122 20.41 -19.21 -4.16
N ARG A 123 19.99 -18.88 -2.93
CA ARG A 123 18.62 -18.96 -2.48
C ARG A 123 17.85 -17.72 -2.87
N THR A 124 16.65 -17.88 -3.41
CA THR A 124 15.82 -16.78 -3.95
C THR A 124 14.48 -16.73 -3.23
N ILE A 125 14.07 -15.53 -2.81
CA ILE A 125 12.66 -15.23 -2.52
C ILE A 125 12.02 -14.66 -3.79
N LEU A 126 10.90 -15.28 -4.19
CA LEU A 126 10.05 -14.86 -5.29
C LEU A 126 8.68 -14.47 -4.75
N MET A 127 8.37 -13.19 -4.77
CA MET A 127 7.16 -12.62 -4.19
C MET A 127 6.29 -11.94 -5.23
N ASP A 128 4.99 -12.24 -5.24
CA ASP A 128 4.00 -11.43 -5.95
C ASP A 128 3.23 -10.51 -5.01
N LEU A 129 2.96 -9.30 -5.50
CA LEU A 129 2.19 -8.27 -4.81
C LEU A 129 0.88 -8.01 -5.55
N TYR A 130 0.11 -9.01 -5.76
CA TYR A 130 -1.25 -9.03 -6.28
C TYR A 130 -1.59 -10.42 -6.81
N LEU A 131 -2.54 -11.11 -6.24
CA LEU A 131 -2.81 -12.53 -6.53
C LEU A 131 -3.13 -12.83 -8.00
N VAL A 132 -3.75 -11.88 -8.71
CA VAL A 132 -4.18 -12.09 -10.11
C VAL A 132 -3.72 -10.93 -11.00
N PRO A 133 -2.92 -11.17 -12.05
CA PRO A 133 -2.47 -12.49 -12.53
C PRO A 133 -1.11 -12.93 -11.98
N HIS A 134 -0.45 -12.14 -11.09
CA HIS A 134 0.96 -12.34 -10.74
C HIS A 134 1.22 -13.67 -10.03
N GLY A 135 0.38 -14.07 -9.06
CA GLY A 135 0.53 -15.33 -8.37
C GLY A 135 0.52 -16.53 -9.32
N GLN A 136 -0.35 -16.53 -10.35
CA GLN A 136 -0.33 -17.56 -11.38
C GLN A 136 0.98 -17.56 -12.19
N MET A 137 1.53 -16.38 -12.49
CA MET A 137 2.80 -16.28 -13.23
C MET A 137 3.98 -16.82 -12.41
N VAL A 138 4.00 -16.51 -11.12
CA VAL A 138 4.98 -17.03 -10.15
C VAL A 138 4.90 -18.55 -10.08
N LEU A 139 3.72 -19.11 -9.82
CA LEU A 139 3.53 -20.56 -9.71
C LEU A 139 3.87 -21.29 -11.01
N ASN A 140 3.51 -20.74 -12.17
CA ASN A 140 3.89 -21.33 -13.47
C ASN A 140 5.41 -21.37 -13.64
N ALA A 141 6.12 -20.33 -13.21
CA ALA A 141 7.58 -20.32 -13.30
C ALA A 141 8.20 -21.40 -12.38
N VAL A 142 7.77 -21.49 -11.13
CA VAL A 142 8.27 -22.49 -10.17
C VAL A 142 7.93 -23.92 -10.63
N GLU A 143 6.70 -24.15 -11.10
CA GLU A 143 6.26 -25.46 -11.60
C GLU A 143 7.07 -25.94 -12.82
N SER A 144 7.60 -25.02 -13.62
CA SER A 144 8.42 -25.38 -14.79
C SER A 144 9.71 -26.12 -14.42
N PHE A 145 10.14 -26.04 -13.15
CA PHE A 145 11.31 -26.77 -12.64
C PHE A 145 10.96 -28.15 -12.06
N ARG A 146 9.67 -28.47 -11.91
CA ARG A 146 9.25 -29.75 -11.35
C ARG A 146 9.79 -30.93 -12.19
N GLY A 147 10.45 -31.86 -11.52
CA GLY A 147 11.04 -33.04 -12.15
C GLY A 147 12.34 -32.80 -12.91
N LEU A 148 12.90 -31.62 -12.91
CA LEU A 148 14.23 -31.36 -13.44
C LEU A 148 15.30 -31.81 -12.44
N LYS A 149 16.50 -32.17 -12.96
CA LYS A 149 17.62 -32.61 -12.11
C LYS A 149 18.23 -31.51 -11.27
N THR A 150 18.09 -30.27 -11.74
CA THR A 150 18.55 -29.06 -11.07
C THR A 150 17.35 -28.16 -10.89
N SER A 151 16.86 -28.04 -9.65
CA SER A 151 15.87 -27.07 -9.29
C SER A 151 16.54 -25.94 -8.51
N PRO A 152 16.21 -24.68 -8.80
CA PRO A 152 16.69 -23.58 -7.98
C PRO A 152 16.09 -23.69 -6.56
N GLU A 153 16.82 -23.20 -5.57
CA GLU A 153 16.28 -23.05 -4.22
C GLU A 153 15.48 -21.74 -4.18
N VAL A 154 14.16 -21.88 -4.29
CA VAL A 154 13.23 -20.76 -4.35
C VAL A 154 12.13 -20.92 -3.32
N HIS A 155 11.84 -19.83 -2.61
CA HIS A 155 10.72 -19.71 -1.67
C HIS A 155 9.75 -18.67 -2.17
N THR A 156 8.46 -18.99 -2.13
CA THR A 156 7.41 -18.13 -2.72
C THR A 156 6.58 -17.43 -1.66
N ILE A 157 6.35 -16.14 -1.86
CA ILE A 157 5.45 -15.33 -1.03
C ILE A 157 4.34 -14.79 -1.93
N GLY A 158 3.09 -15.05 -1.58
CA GLY A 158 1.93 -14.47 -2.26
C GLY A 158 1.27 -13.43 -1.38
N GLU A 159 1.14 -12.19 -1.86
CA GLU A 159 0.54 -11.11 -1.10
C GLU A 159 -0.83 -10.72 -1.63
N ALA A 160 -1.84 -10.82 -0.75
CA ALA A 160 -3.17 -10.30 -0.99
C ALA A 160 -3.27 -8.84 -0.52
N VAL A 161 -3.52 -7.93 -1.45
CA VAL A 161 -3.56 -6.47 -1.20
C VAL A 161 -4.99 -5.92 -1.06
N GLY A 162 -6.01 -6.76 -1.23
CA GLY A 162 -7.44 -6.45 -1.04
C GLY A 162 -8.21 -6.20 -2.32
N SER A 163 -7.72 -5.41 -3.28
CA SER A 163 -8.42 -5.18 -4.55
C SER A 163 -8.41 -6.42 -5.47
N ASP A 164 -7.45 -7.31 -5.32
CA ASP A 164 -7.45 -8.64 -5.93
C ASP A 164 -8.58 -9.53 -5.38
N ILE A 165 -8.97 -9.34 -4.14
CA ILE A 165 -10.12 -10.04 -3.54
C ILE A 165 -11.42 -9.39 -3.97
N THR A 166 -11.59 -8.07 -3.80
CA THR A 166 -12.84 -7.38 -4.13
C THR A 166 -13.14 -7.38 -5.63
N ASN A 167 -12.14 -7.10 -6.47
CA ASN A 167 -12.34 -6.97 -7.92
C ASN A 167 -12.29 -8.31 -8.67
N VAL A 168 -11.68 -9.33 -8.11
CA VAL A 168 -11.56 -10.63 -8.79
C VAL A 168 -12.40 -11.69 -8.09
N VAL A 169 -12.05 -12.05 -6.85
CA VAL A 169 -12.71 -13.19 -6.15
C VAL A 169 -14.17 -12.87 -5.85
N THR A 170 -14.45 -11.72 -5.24
CA THR A 170 -15.83 -11.34 -4.88
C THR A 170 -16.72 -11.15 -6.11
N ASN A 171 -16.19 -10.53 -7.18
CA ASN A 171 -16.94 -10.37 -8.42
C ASN A 171 -17.20 -11.71 -9.14
N ALA A 172 -16.22 -12.63 -9.12
CA ALA A 172 -16.43 -13.97 -9.67
C ALA A 172 -17.54 -14.71 -8.92
N LEU A 173 -17.54 -14.66 -7.59
CA LEU A 173 -18.60 -15.24 -6.76
C LEU A 173 -19.97 -14.59 -7.04
N ALA A 174 -20.04 -13.26 -7.13
CA ALA A 174 -21.27 -12.54 -7.45
C ALA A 174 -21.82 -12.88 -8.84
N ALA A 175 -20.95 -13.22 -9.78
CA ALA A 175 -21.30 -13.67 -11.13
C ALA A 175 -21.61 -15.18 -11.23
N GLY A 176 -21.59 -15.93 -10.12
CA GLY A 176 -21.77 -17.39 -10.13
C GLY A 176 -20.60 -18.15 -10.75
N GLN A 177 -19.43 -17.54 -10.82
CA GLN A 177 -18.19 -18.13 -11.35
C GLN A 177 -17.33 -18.71 -10.21
N THR A 178 -17.91 -19.52 -9.35
CA THR A 178 -17.25 -20.04 -8.13
C THR A 178 -15.96 -20.79 -8.44
N GLY A 179 -15.90 -21.52 -9.56
CA GLY A 179 -14.66 -22.18 -10.01
C GLY A 179 -13.51 -21.20 -10.28
N ALA A 180 -13.79 -19.99 -10.78
CA ALA A 180 -12.74 -18.97 -10.96
C ALA A 180 -12.21 -18.46 -9.60
N ALA A 181 -13.08 -18.22 -8.64
CA ALA A 181 -12.70 -17.87 -7.26
C ALA A 181 -11.86 -19.00 -6.62
N GLN A 182 -12.28 -20.25 -6.80
CA GLN A 182 -11.52 -21.43 -6.33
C GLN A 182 -10.09 -21.45 -6.88
N VAL A 183 -9.91 -21.18 -8.17
CA VAL A 183 -8.56 -21.18 -8.79
C VAL A 183 -7.67 -20.14 -8.12
N VAL A 184 -8.18 -18.92 -7.89
CA VAL A 184 -7.38 -17.86 -7.24
C VAL A 184 -6.99 -18.25 -5.81
N LEU A 185 -7.94 -18.73 -5.00
CA LEU A 185 -7.67 -19.14 -3.63
C LEU A 185 -6.75 -20.36 -3.55
N SER A 186 -6.90 -21.33 -4.49
CA SER A 186 -6.00 -22.48 -4.58
C SER A 186 -4.58 -22.06 -4.94
N ASN A 187 -4.40 -21.15 -5.91
CA ASN A 187 -3.09 -20.63 -6.26
C ASN A 187 -2.46 -19.89 -5.08
N TYR A 188 -3.24 -19.07 -4.38
CA TYR A 188 -2.75 -18.35 -3.21
C TYR A 188 -2.21 -19.28 -2.14
N LEU A 189 -2.94 -20.36 -1.82
CA LEU A 189 -2.52 -21.38 -0.85
C LEU A 189 -1.34 -22.25 -1.33
N GLN A 190 -0.92 -22.18 -2.59
CA GLN A 190 0.26 -22.90 -3.08
C GLN A 190 1.57 -22.16 -2.81
N HIS A 191 1.52 -20.88 -2.44
CA HIS A 191 2.72 -20.19 -1.99
C HIS A 191 3.20 -20.76 -0.66
N ASP A 192 4.51 -20.72 -0.45
CA ASP A 192 5.12 -21.18 0.80
C ASP A 192 4.67 -20.32 1.97
N LEU A 193 4.58 -19.00 1.75
CA LEU A 193 4.06 -18.03 2.71
C LEU A 193 2.96 -17.17 2.05
N PRO A 194 1.67 -17.48 2.18
CA PRO A 194 0.61 -16.58 1.82
C PRO A 194 0.43 -15.50 2.89
N VAL A 195 0.45 -14.22 2.50
CA VAL A 195 0.28 -13.07 3.41
C VAL A 195 -0.82 -12.13 2.95
N ALA A 196 -1.43 -11.44 3.90
CA ALA A 196 -2.40 -10.36 3.67
C ALA A 196 -1.92 -9.06 4.30
N VAL A 197 -2.21 -7.93 3.66
CA VAL A 197 -1.75 -6.60 4.12
C VAL A 197 -2.42 -6.10 5.40
N SER A 198 -3.42 -6.81 5.93
CA SER A 198 -4.13 -6.51 7.17
C SER A 198 -4.99 -7.69 7.62
N GLU A 199 -5.39 -7.74 8.90
CA GLU A 199 -6.40 -8.68 9.39
C GLU A 199 -7.72 -8.50 8.64
N PHE A 200 -8.10 -7.25 8.35
CA PHE A 200 -9.28 -6.97 7.53
C PHE A 200 -9.22 -7.66 6.15
N THR A 201 -8.06 -7.62 5.47
CA THR A 201 -7.87 -8.30 4.19
C THR A 201 -7.94 -9.81 4.35
N LYS A 202 -7.32 -10.36 5.39
CA LYS A 202 -7.40 -11.79 5.73
C LYS A 202 -8.85 -12.23 5.95
N ASP A 203 -9.63 -11.46 6.71
CA ASP A 203 -11.05 -11.76 6.95
C ASP A 203 -11.86 -11.81 5.64
N MET A 204 -11.64 -10.84 4.73
CA MET A 204 -12.29 -10.87 3.40
C MET A 204 -11.94 -12.12 2.60
N ILE A 205 -10.70 -12.58 2.67
CA ILE A 205 -10.24 -13.80 1.99
C ILE A 205 -10.93 -15.03 2.59
N VAL A 206 -10.97 -15.13 3.91
CA VAL A 206 -11.62 -16.23 4.64
C VAL A 206 -13.12 -16.28 4.35
N GLU A 207 -13.79 -15.12 4.34
CA GLU A 207 -15.21 -15.04 3.96
C GLU A 207 -15.45 -15.48 2.51
N SER A 208 -14.56 -15.13 1.61
CA SER A 208 -14.61 -15.57 0.21
C SER A 208 -14.42 -17.08 0.10
N GLY A 209 -13.47 -17.64 0.86
CA GLY A 209 -13.28 -19.10 0.98
C GLY A 209 -14.53 -19.81 1.48
N ALA A 210 -15.17 -19.29 2.52
CA ALA A 210 -16.40 -19.88 3.05
C ALA A 210 -17.56 -19.90 2.02
N LYS A 211 -17.64 -18.92 1.13
CA LYS A 211 -18.63 -18.92 0.02
C LYS A 211 -18.31 -20.02 -1.00
N VAL A 212 -17.02 -20.20 -1.34
CA VAL A 212 -16.59 -21.30 -2.23
C VAL A 212 -16.89 -22.66 -1.57
N ASP A 213 -16.59 -22.82 -0.29
CA ASP A 213 -16.84 -24.05 0.47
C ASP A 213 -18.33 -24.42 0.48
N ALA A 214 -19.20 -23.43 0.67
CA ALA A 214 -20.65 -23.66 0.68
C ALA A 214 -21.19 -24.18 -0.66
N GLU A 215 -20.59 -23.79 -1.78
CA GLU A 215 -21.04 -24.21 -3.11
C GLU A 215 -20.36 -25.49 -3.60
N LEU A 216 -19.08 -25.67 -3.29
CA LEU A 216 -18.27 -26.75 -3.87
C LEU A 216 -17.88 -27.84 -2.88
N GLY A 217 -18.20 -27.69 -1.57
CA GLY A 217 -17.89 -28.68 -0.54
C GLY A 217 -16.38 -28.79 -0.24
N THR A 218 -15.67 -27.69 -0.37
CA THR A 218 -14.23 -27.56 -0.04
C THR A 218 -14.04 -27.10 1.40
N ASP A 219 -12.80 -26.81 1.82
CA ASP A 219 -12.44 -26.33 3.16
C ASP A 219 -11.49 -25.10 3.13
N PHE A 220 -11.60 -24.27 2.11
CA PHE A 220 -10.76 -23.08 1.93
C PHE A 220 -10.76 -22.14 3.13
N ALA A 221 -11.93 -21.89 3.74
CA ALA A 221 -12.02 -20.98 4.87
C ALA A 221 -11.15 -21.40 6.04
N THR A 222 -11.05 -22.71 6.31
CA THR A 222 -10.19 -23.25 7.36
C THR A 222 -8.72 -23.09 6.98
N GLN A 223 -8.33 -23.53 5.79
CA GLN A 223 -6.94 -23.43 5.34
C GLN A 223 -6.45 -21.98 5.26
N LEU A 224 -7.28 -21.07 4.76
CA LEU A 224 -6.94 -19.64 4.67
C LEU A 224 -6.77 -19.02 6.05
N ARG A 225 -7.65 -19.37 7.02
CA ARG A 225 -7.53 -18.86 8.39
C ARG A 225 -6.25 -19.34 9.08
N GLU A 226 -5.85 -20.57 8.85
CA GLU A 226 -4.68 -21.18 9.48
C GLU A 226 -3.37 -20.76 8.82
N ARG A 227 -3.34 -20.59 7.49
CA ARG A 227 -2.09 -20.41 6.74
C ARG A 227 -1.79 -18.97 6.35
N VAL A 228 -2.82 -18.13 6.15
CA VAL A 228 -2.57 -16.73 5.78
C VAL A 228 -2.07 -15.96 6.99
N GLU A 229 -0.92 -15.35 6.87
CA GLU A 229 -0.32 -14.51 7.88
C GLU A 229 -0.48 -13.02 7.54
N ILE A 230 -0.23 -12.13 8.50
CA ILE A 230 -0.31 -10.68 8.26
C ILE A 230 1.08 -10.14 7.96
N SER A 231 1.19 -9.37 6.88
CA SER A 231 2.35 -8.55 6.58
C SER A 231 1.88 -7.15 6.22
N PHE A 232 2.11 -6.18 7.10
CA PHE A 232 1.75 -4.80 6.81
C PHE A 232 2.61 -4.25 5.67
N PRO A 233 2.07 -3.28 4.87
CA PRO A 233 2.83 -2.67 3.79
C PRO A 233 4.15 -2.04 4.25
N ALA A 234 5.22 -2.34 3.56
CA ALA A 234 6.55 -1.81 3.84
C ALA A 234 6.65 -0.32 3.49
N ILE A 235 7.08 0.53 4.44
CA ILE A 235 7.21 1.98 4.26
C ILE A 235 8.65 2.42 4.52
N ASP A 236 9.17 3.35 3.70
CA ASP A 236 10.44 4.02 3.98
C ASP A 236 10.25 5.01 5.13
N THR A 237 10.43 4.55 6.36
CA THR A 237 10.27 5.39 7.55
C THR A 237 11.28 6.52 7.60
N SER A 238 12.48 6.31 7.05
CA SER A 238 13.57 7.31 7.05
C SER A 238 13.24 8.53 6.20
N ALA A 239 12.54 8.35 5.08
CA ALA A 239 12.11 9.44 4.21
C ALA A 239 11.19 10.45 4.92
N TYR A 240 10.45 10.00 5.92
CA TYR A 240 9.52 10.84 6.69
C TYR A 240 10.15 11.35 7.99
N THR A 241 10.89 10.50 8.70
CA THR A 241 11.44 10.86 10.01
C THR A 241 12.58 11.87 9.92
N SER A 242 13.31 11.92 8.80
CA SER A 242 14.38 12.90 8.56
C SER A 242 13.89 14.33 8.39
N ILE A 243 12.60 14.54 8.05
CA ILE A 243 12.04 15.87 7.73
C ILE A 243 12.10 16.82 8.94
N GLU A 244 11.90 16.30 10.15
CA GLU A 244 11.92 17.12 11.38
C GLU A 244 13.26 17.85 11.59
N GLY A 245 14.36 17.24 11.18
CA GLY A 245 15.71 17.82 11.25
C GLY A 245 16.01 18.85 10.15
N ASP A 246 15.24 18.89 9.06
CA ASP A 246 15.50 19.71 7.88
C ASP A 246 14.54 20.90 7.76
N GLN A 247 14.70 21.88 8.65
CA GLN A 247 13.84 23.05 8.70
C GLN A 247 14.01 23.99 7.49
N GLU A 248 15.17 23.96 6.83
CA GLU A 248 15.44 24.73 5.62
C GLU A 248 14.57 24.22 4.46
N ARG A 249 14.62 22.91 4.20
CA ARG A 249 13.77 22.23 3.20
C ARG A 249 12.30 22.46 3.46
N VAL A 250 11.86 22.34 4.73
CA VAL A 250 10.45 22.59 5.09
C VAL A 250 10.05 24.02 4.73
N SER A 251 10.88 25.01 5.07
CA SER A 251 10.60 26.43 4.80
C SER A 251 10.58 26.72 3.29
N GLU A 252 11.48 26.12 2.52
CA GLU A 252 11.54 26.29 1.06
C GLU A 252 10.30 25.72 0.38
N VAL A 253 9.91 24.47 0.67
CA VAL A 253 8.73 23.83 0.08
C VAL A 253 7.47 24.64 0.40
N LEU A 254 7.26 25.04 1.65
CA LEU A 254 6.10 25.83 2.04
C LEU A 254 6.05 27.17 1.31
N LYS A 255 7.19 27.87 1.21
CA LYS A 255 7.31 29.14 0.47
C LYS A 255 6.97 28.95 -1.01
N ASN A 256 7.48 27.92 -1.66
CA ASN A 256 7.24 27.64 -3.07
C ASN A 256 5.76 27.33 -3.35
N ARG A 257 5.05 26.74 -2.38
CA ARG A 257 3.62 26.43 -2.47
C ARG A 257 2.71 27.54 -1.93
N GLY A 258 3.24 28.64 -1.39
CA GLY A 258 2.47 29.73 -0.77
C GLY A 258 1.70 29.26 0.46
N LEU A 259 2.29 28.37 1.25
CA LEU A 259 1.73 27.77 2.45
C LEU A 259 2.52 28.19 3.69
N GLU A 260 1.86 28.13 4.84
CA GLU A 260 2.47 28.39 6.15
C GLU A 260 2.39 27.12 7.00
N ARG A 261 3.40 26.90 7.85
CA ARG A 261 3.38 25.82 8.84
C ARG A 261 2.15 25.96 9.73
N ASP A 262 1.48 24.87 10.00
CA ASP A 262 0.25 24.83 10.82
C ASP A 262 -0.90 25.68 10.22
N GLY A 263 -0.80 26.04 8.93
CA GLY A 263 -1.72 26.94 8.23
C GLY A 263 -2.82 26.23 7.43
N TYR A 264 -2.84 24.91 7.37
CA TYR A 264 -3.76 24.18 6.49
C TYR A 264 -4.12 22.78 6.98
N VAL A 265 -5.34 22.36 6.66
CA VAL A 265 -5.77 20.97 6.67
C VAL A 265 -5.35 20.33 5.36
N MET A 266 -4.80 19.14 5.39
CA MET A 266 -4.34 18.42 4.20
C MET A 266 -5.16 17.16 3.94
N PHE A 267 -5.55 16.98 2.69
CA PHE A 267 -5.96 15.69 2.12
C PHE A 267 -4.90 15.26 1.11
N LEU A 268 -4.44 14.03 1.18
CA LEU A 268 -3.56 13.46 0.15
C LEU A 268 -3.98 12.03 -0.14
N SER A 269 -4.55 11.81 -1.32
CA SER A 269 -4.93 10.49 -1.83
C SER A 269 -5.37 10.63 -3.29
N ARG A 270 -5.77 9.52 -3.90
CA ARG A 270 -6.52 9.56 -5.16
C ARG A 270 -7.83 10.33 -4.95
N ILE A 271 -8.10 11.33 -5.78
CA ILE A 271 -9.33 12.16 -5.69
C ILE A 271 -10.49 11.36 -6.29
N ALA A 272 -11.10 10.51 -5.47
CA ALA A 272 -12.16 9.58 -5.86
C ALA A 272 -13.25 9.51 -4.78
N PRO A 273 -14.50 9.13 -5.12
CA PRO A 273 -15.63 9.10 -4.19
C PRO A 273 -15.37 8.26 -2.94
N ALA A 274 -14.67 7.12 -3.09
CA ALA A 274 -14.34 6.23 -1.97
C ALA A 274 -13.34 6.84 -0.97
N LYS A 275 -12.66 7.93 -1.32
CA LYS A 275 -11.72 8.64 -0.42
C LYS A 275 -12.36 9.79 0.36
N GLY A 276 -13.65 10.09 0.10
CA GLY A 276 -14.46 11.01 0.89
C GLY A 276 -14.02 12.48 0.82
N VAL A 277 -13.37 12.89 -0.27
CA VAL A 277 -12.94 14.29 -0.44
C VAL A 277 -14.11 15.27 -0.47
N ASP A 278 -15.24 14.85 -0.98
CA ASP A 278 -16.53 15.55 -0.98
C ASP A 278 -17.01 15.81 0.46
N ASP A 279 -17.05 14.75 1.28
CA ASP A 279 -17.43 14.83 2.70
C ASP A 279 -16.48 15.77 3.47
N LEU A 280 -15.17 15.72 3.16
CA LEU A 280 -14.20 16.61 3.79
C LEU A 280 -14.44 18.07 3.45
N ILE A 281 -14.71 18.39 2.21
CA ILE A 281 -14.99 19.78 1.79
C ILE A 281 -16.24 20.32 2.50
N GLU A 282 -17.30 19.51 2.61
CA GLU A 282 -18.53 19.89 3.30
C GLU A 282 -18.29 20.10 4.80
N ALA A 283 -17.63 19.15 5.45
CA ALA A 283 -17.28 19.22 6.86
C ALA A 283 -16.37 20.42 7.16
N TYR A 284 -15.34 20.66 6.31
CA TYR A 284 -14.44 21.79 6.45
C TYR A 284 -15.17 23.12 6.35
N LYS A 285 -16.05 23.32 5.35
CA LYS A 285 -16.82 24.57 5.17
C LYS A 285 -17.73 24.89 6.34
N SER A 286 -18.15 23.87 7.08
CA SER A 286 -19.01 24.03 8.26
C SER A 286 -18.27 23.98 9.60
N SER A 287 -16.93 23.88 9.57
CA SER A 287 -16.08 23.80 10.78
C SER A 287 -15.51 25.17 11.19
N GLU A 288 -14.97 25.26 12.41
CA GLU A 288 -14.25 26.44 12.94
C GLU A 288 -12.93 26.72 12.17
N LEU A 289 -12.49 25.80 11.32
CA LEU A 289 -11.28 25.95 10.52
C LEU A 289 -11.52 26.78 9.26
N TYR A 290 -12.77 26.87 8.78
CA TYR A 290 -13.09 27.59 7.55
C TYR A 290 -12.75 29.09 7.66
N GLY A 291 -11.95 29.59 6.72
CA GLY A 291 -11.46 30.97 6.73
C GLY A 291 -10.30 31.23 7.72
N VAL A 292 -9.93 30.26 8.57
CA VAL A 292 -8.80 30.35 9.51
C VAL A 292 -7.59 29.55 9.02
N LYS A 293 -7.84 28.34 8.53
CA LYS A 293 -6.84 27.43 7.94
C LYS A 293 -7.29 27.07 6.53
N LYS A 294 -6.38 26.96 5.57
CA LYS A 294 -6.72 26.49 4.22
C LYS A 294 -7.03 25.00 4.21
N LEU A 295 -7.80 24.54 3.23
CA LEU A 295 -7.90 23.11 2.87
C LEU A 295 -7.05 22.87 1.61
N ILE A 296 -6.03 22.02 1.74
CA ILE A 296 -5.15 21.64 0.64
C ILE A 296 -5.47 20.20 0.23
N ILE A 297 -5.88 20.04 -1.02
CA ILE A 297 -6.25 18.73 -1.59
C ILE A 297 -5.16 18.32 -2.57
N CYS A 298 -4.39 17.30 -2.21
CA CYS A 298 -3.29 16.77 -3.00
C CYS A 298 -3.67 15.46 -3.67
N GLY A 299 -3.40 15.35 -4.97
CA GLY A 299 -3.56 14.12 -5.73
C GLY A 299 -4.22 14.27 -7.08
N ASN A 300 -4.48 13.12 -7.69
CA ASN A 300 -5.16 12.98 -8.98
C ASN A 300 -6.31 11.98 -8.87
N GLY A 301 -7.25 12.02 -9.80
CA GLY A 301 -8.37 11.07 -9.84
C GLY A 301 -9.60 11.60 -10.55
N PRO A 302 -10.65 10.78 -10.65
CA PRO A 302 -11.84 11.09 -11.45
C PRO A 302 -12.59 12.35 -11.01
N MET A 303 -12.54 12.73 -9.73
CA MET A 303 -13.20 13.94 -9.22
C MET A 303 -12.31 15.21 -9.31
N LYS A 304 -11.08 15.14 -9.82
CA LYS A 304 -10.12 16.24 -9.80
C LYS A 304 -10.69 17.52 -10.43
N GLU A 305 -11.29 17.42 -11.60
CA GLU A 305 -11.78 18.60 -12.32
C GLU A 305 -12.98 19.26 -11.60
N GLU A 306 -13.85 18.43 -11.01
CA GLU A 306 -14.96 18.93 -10.18
C GLU A 306 -14.42 19.72 -8.98
N ILE A 307 -13.47 19.13 -8.23
CA ILE A 307 -12.88 19.78 -7.06
C ILE A 307 -12.10 21.05 -7.46
N LYS A 308 -11.39 21.05 -8.59
CA LYS A 308 -10.74 22.25 -9.12
C LYS A 308 -11.73 23.36 -9.45
N GLN A 309 -12.91 23.05 -9.97
CA GLN A 309 -13.93 24.08 -10.23
C GLN A 309 -14.46 24.66 -8.91
N MET A 310 -14.69 23.83 -7.90
CA MET A 310 -15.10 24.30 -6.57
C MET A 310 -14.03 25.22 -5.96
N SER A 311 -12.75 24.89 -6.09
CA SER A 311 -11.64 25.69 -5.54
C SER A 311 -11.48 27.06 -6.22
N LYS A 312 -11.88 27.23 -7.48
CA LYS A 312 -11.82 28.51 -8.18
C LYS A 312 -12.72 29.59 -7.54
N THR A 313 -13.78 29.18 -6.88
CA THR A 313 -14.76 30.08 -6.24
C THR A 313 -14.54 30.22 -4.73
N ASP A 314 -13.64 29.46 -4.16
CA ASP A 314 -13.37 29.45 -2.71
C ASP A 314 -11.85 29.56 -2.46
N PRO A 315 -11.34 30.74 -2.06
CA PRO A 315 -9.91 30.96 -1.85
C PRO A 315 -9.33 30.15 -0.67
N ASN A 316 -10.19 29.56 0.16
CA ASN A 316 -9.76 28.73 1.29
C ASN A 316 -9.46 27.28 0.87
N ILE A 317 -9.80 26.87 -0.37
CA ILE A 317 -9.55 25.52 -0.90
C ILE A 317 -8.55 25.62 -2.05
N GLN A 318 -7.48 24.84 -1.96
CA GLN A 318 -6.44 24.77 -3.00
C GLN A 318 -6.20 23.32 -3.41
N VAL A 319 -6.11 23.05 -4.72
CA VAL A 319 -5.79 21.73 -5.28
C VAL A 319 -4.36 21.73 -5.79
N LEU A 320 -3.57 20.74 -5.37
CA LEU A 320 -2.21 20.48 -5.80
C LEU A 320 -2.16 19.12 -6.47
N ASP A 321 -2.00 19.07 -7.79
CA ASP A 321 -1.97 17.82 -8.57
C ASP A 321 -0.56 17.45 -9.08
N ASP A 322 0.43 18.23 -8.67
CA ASP A 322 1.84 18.12 -9.06
C ASP A 322 2.80 17.94 -7.86
N VAL A 323 2.29 17.47 -6.72
CA VAL A 323 3.11 17.24 -5.54
C VAL A 323 4.05 16.06 -5.77
N SER A 324 5.36 16.29 -5.64
CA SER A 324 6.36 15.25 -5.75
C SER A 324 6.42 14.37 -4.49
N ASP A 325 7.03 13.19 -4.61
CA ASP A 325 7.23 12.30 -3.45
C ASP A 325 8.10 12.98 -2.37
N GLU A 326 9.01 13.86 -2.77
CA GLU A 326 9.86 14.61 -1.86
C GLU A 326 9.11 15.70 -1.10
N GLU A 327 8.16 16.39 -1.76
CA GLU A 327 7.33 17.43 -1.14
C GLU A 327 6.23 16.84 -0.24
N LYS A 328 5.73 15.64 -0.60
CA LYS A 328 4.64 14.97 0.10
C LYS A 328 4.86 14.89 1.61
N GLY A 329 6.01 14.37 2.02
CA GLY A 329 6.38 14.24 3.42
C GLY A 329 6.45 15.59 4.15
N VAL A 330 7.03 16.61 3.51
CA VAL A 330 7.13 17.97 4.07
C VAL A 330 5.76 18.59 4.29
N LEU A 331 4.87 18.47 3.30
CA LEU A 331 3.50 18.98 3.42
C LEU A 331 2.71 18.26 4.52
N MET A 332 2.88 16.94 4.65
CA MET A 332 2.30 16.15 5.74
C MET A 332 2.84 16.58 7.11
N HIS A 333 4.15 16.84 7.22
CA HIS A 333 4.78 17.28 8.46
C HIS A 333 4.30 18.67 8.91
N ALA A 334 4.12 19.57 7.97
CA ALA A 334 3.80 20.96 8.26
C ALA A 334 2.30 21.28 8.39
N CYS A 335 1.40 20.33 8.08
CA CYS A 335 -0.04 20.58 8.11
C CYS A 335 -0.58 20.74 9.55
N PHE A 336 -1.67 21.50 9.68
CA PHE A 336 -2.44 21.63 10.92
C PHE A 336 -3.13 20.33 11.32
N ALA A 337 -3.75 19.65 10.36
CA ALA A 337 -4.34 18.33 10.47
C ALA A 337 -4.30 17.63 9.11
N TYR A 338 -4.23 16.32 9.11
CA TYR A 338 -4.40 15.50 7.91
C TYR A 338 -5.72 14.77 7.98
N SER A 339 -6.49 14.76 6.89
CA SER A 339 -7.76 14.04 6.86
C SER A 339 -7.86 13.12 5.64
N LEU A 340 -8.15 11.84 5.90
CA LEU A 340 -8.52 10.84 4.90
C LEU A 340 -9.83 10.16 5.33
N PRO A 341 -11.00 10.75 5.00
CA PRO A 341 -12.30 10.24 5.42
C PRO A 341 -12.81 9.17 4.46
N SER A 342 -12.01 8.12 4.24
CA SER A 342 -12.35 7.01 3.35
C SER A 342 -13.68 6.37 3.72
N LYS A 343 -14.47 6.03 2.71
CA LYS A 343 -15.78 5.39 2.87
C LYS A 343 -15.88 4.12 2.01
N PRO A 344 -16.47 3.04 2.53
CA PRO A 344 -16.60 1.80 1.78
C PRO A 344 -17.51 2.01 0.58
N ARG A 345 -17.12 1.42 -0.54
CA ARG A 345 -17.88 1.33 -1.78
C ARG A 345 -17.86 -0.11 -2.28
N PRO A 346 -18.82 -0.56 -3.07
CA PRO A 346 -18.79 -1.92 -3.62
C PRO A 346 -17.51 -2.25 -4.36
N GLU A 347 -16.94 -1.27 -5.06
CA GLU A 347 -15.74 -1.39 -5.86
C GLU A 347 -14.42 -1.13 -5.10
N PHE A 348 -14.50 -0.60 -3.87
CA PHE A 348 -13.30 -0.22 -3.13
C PHE A 348 -13.54 -0.10 -1.62
N ILE A 349 -12.68 -0.75 -0.85
CA ILE A 349 -12.53 -0.56 0.59
C ILE A 349 -11.05 -0.34 0.87
N GLU A 350 -10.73 0.57 1.80
CA GLU A 350 -9.35 0.79 2.23
C GLU A 350 -8.84 -0.43 3.00
N THR A 351 -7.84 -1.11 2.48
CA THR A 351 -7.34 -2.37 3.07
C THR A 351 -6.26 -2.17 4.10
N PHE A 352 -5.61 -1.00 4.11
CA PHE A 352 -4.65 -0.60 5.14
C PHE A 352 -4.67 0.91 5.35
N GLY A 353 -4.34 1.72 4.32
CA GLY A 353 -4.26 3.17 4.43
C GLY A 353 -2.82 3.67 4.53
N ILE A 354 -1.96 3.28 3.58
CA ILE A 354 -0.54 3.68 3.54
C ILE A 354 -0.36 5.18 3.73
N ALA A 355 -1.17 6.04 3.07
CA ALA A 355 -1.07 7.49 3.20
C ALA A 355 -1.34 8.00 4.64
N VAL A 356 -2.15 7.28 5.42
CA VAL A 356 -2.36 7.56 6.85
C VAL A 356 -1.10 7.25 7.65
N ALA A 357 -0.51 6.08 7.44
CA ALA A 357 0.74 5.68 8.09
C ALA A 357 1.91 6.61 7.71
N GLU A 358 2.02 7.00 6.44
CA GLU A 358 3.00 8.00 5.97
C GLU A 358 2.86 9.34 6.69
N LYS A 359 1.61 9.82 6.89
CA LYS A 359 1.37 11.04 7.67
C LYS A 359 1.79 10.86 9.13
N MET A 360 1.50 9.74 9.75
CA MET A 360 1.91 9.46 11.12
C MET A 360 3.44 9.51 11.25
N LEU A 361 4.16 8.90 10.31
CA LEU A 361 5.62 8.93 10.24
C LEU A 361 6.19 10.35 10.04
N ALA A 362 5.53 11.17 9.21
CA ALA A 362 5.94 12.55 8.98
C ALA A 362 5.86 13.41 10.26
N GLY A 363 5.06 13.02 11.25
CA GLY A 363 4.96 13.72 12.53
C GLY A 363 4.43 15.14 12.40
N GLY A 364 5.10 16.10 13.05
CA GLY A 364 4.68 17.50 13.14
C GLY A 364 3.63 17.72 14.21
N LEU A 365 2.79 18.74 14.05
CA LEU A 365 1.74 19.08 15.03
C LEU A 365 0.35 18.57 14.62
N GLY A 366 0.17 18.20 13.35
CA GLY A 366 -1.12 17.86 12.82
C GLY A 366 -1.55 16.42 13.15
N PRO A 367 -2.67 16.21 13.86
CA PRO A 367 -3.22 14.89 14.04
C PRO A 367 -3.79 14.32 12.74
N VAL A 368 -3.89 12.99 12.68
CA VAL A 368 -4.66 12.28 11.66
C VAL A 368 -6.15 12.31 12.04
N ILE A 369 -7.00 12.59 11.07
CA ILE A 369 -8.46 12.49 11.15
C ILE A 369 -8.90 11.49 10.08
N THR A 370 -9.51 10.38 10.48
CA THR A 370 -9.86 9.30 9.55
C THR A 370 -11.05 8.46 10.03
N THR A 371 -11.43 7.44 9.26
CA THR A 371 -12.56 6.56 9.56
C THR A 371 -12.12 5.20 10.10
N ARG A 372 -13.02 4.50 10.78
CA ARG A 372 -12.82 3.09 11.18
C ARG A 372 -13.23 2.14 10.06
N THR A 373 -12.74 2.37 8.84
CA THR A 373 -13.14 1.61 7.66
C THR A 373 -12.02 0.69 7.22
N GLY A 374 -12.36 -0.58 6.96
CA GLY A 374 -11.40 -1.55 6.44
C GLY A 374 -10.20 -1.75 7.38
N GLY A 375 -9.00 -1.75 6.81
CA GLY A 375 -7.73 -1.89 7.54
C GLY A 375 -7.18 -0.59 8.14
N ILE A 376 -7.88 0.56 8.02
CA ILE A 376 -7.41 1.84 8.60
C ILE A 376 -7.16 1.74 10.11
N PRO A 377 -8.00 1.07 10.93
CA PRO A 377 -7.72 0.90 12.36
C PRO A 377 -6.37 0.24 12.66
N GLU A 378 -5.94 -0.68 11.80
CA GLU A 378 -4.63 -1.34 11.92
C GLU A 378 -3.48 -0.39 11.57
N ALA A 379 -3.67 0.45 10.54
CA ALA A 379 -2.68 1.46 10.18
C ALA A 379 -2.51 2.56 11.24
N THR A 380 -3.57 2.88 12.00
CA THR A 380 -3.55 3.96 12.99
C THR A 380 -3.22 3.51 14.42
N GLY A 381 -3.47 2.24 14.75
CA GLY A 381 -3.38 1.75 16.13
C GLY A 381 -4.23 2.57 17.11
N GLY A 382 -5.27 3.27 16.64
CA GLY A 382 -6.11 4.18 17.43
C GLY A 382 -5.45 5.53 17.76
N HIS A 383 -4.28 5.85 17.20
CA HIS A 383 -3.57 7.11 17.45
C HIS A 383 -4.03 8.22 16.48
N CYS A 384 -5.34 8.44 16.38
CA CYS A 384 -5.97 9.41 15.47
C CYS A 384 -7.27 9.94 16.05
N LEU A 385 -7.89 10.90 15.35
CA LEU A 385 -9.28 11.32 15.58
C LEU A 385 -10.17 10.55 14.61
N GLU A 386 -11.12 9.77 15.13
CA GLU A 386 -11.94 8.87 14.33
C GLU A 386 -13.39 9.36 14.21
N HIS A 387 -13.98 9.13 13.05
CA HIS A 387 -15.39 9.37 12.77
C HIS A 387 -16.01 8.21 11.97
N GLN A 388 -17.33 8.13 11.92
CA GLN A 388 -18.04 7.17 11.08
C GLN A 388 -17.92 7.56 9.59
N ALA A 389 -17.70 6.56 8.73
CA ALA A 389 -17.61 6.76 7.30
C ALA A 389 -18.90 7.38 6.74
N GLY A 390 -18.77 8.46 5.97
CA GLY A 390 -19.90 9.20 5.39
C GLY A 390 -20.66 10.11 6.38
N ASP A 391 -20.25 10.18 7.64
CA ASP A 391 -20.84 11.10 8.61
C ASP A 391 -20.08 12.44 8.61
N VAL A 392 -20.56 13.37 7.79
CA VAL A 392 -20.00 14.72 7.65
C VAL A 392 -20.06 15.50 8.98
N GLY A 393 -21.09 15.26 9.80
CA GLY A 393 -21.23 15.90 11.10
C GLY A 393 -20.13 15.49 12.07
N GLN A 394 -19.86 14.18 12.21
CA GLN A 394 -18.76 13.68 13.04
C GLN A 394 -17.37 14.10 12.48
N LEU A 395 -17.19 14.11 11.16
CA LEU A 395 -15.96 14.62 10.55
C LEU A 395 -15.73 16.09 10.91
N ARG A 396 -16.77 16.93 10.84
CA ARG A 396 -16.71 18.31 11.31
C ARG A 396 -16.35 18.42 12.78
N GLU A 397 -16.91 17.55 13.62
CA GLU A 397 -16.58 17.51 15.07
C GLU A 397 -15.11 17.15 15.30
N CYS A 398 -14.55 16.21 14.53
CA CYS A 398 -13.12 15.89 14.56
C CYS A 398 -12.23 17.07 14.14
N LEU A 399 -12.62 17.79 13.08
CA LEU A 399 -11.94 19.03 12.65
C LEU A 399 -11.97 20.10 13.73
N ASN A 400 -13.14 20.33 14.36
CA ASN A 400 -13.30 21.28 15.46
C ASN A 400 -12.52 20.84 16.71
N ARG A 401 -12.52 19.54 17.02
CA ARG A 401 -11.72 18.99 18.13
C ARG A 401 -10.23 19.31 17.91
N ALA A 402 -9.70 19.05 16.70
CA ALA A 402 -8.32 19.39 16.37
C ALA A 402 -8.05 20.89 16.52
N TYR A 403 -9.01 21.76 16.16
CA TYR A 403 -8.91 23.20 16.31
C TYR A 403 -8.82 23.68 17.77
N PHE A 404 -9.60 23.07 18.68
CA PHE A 404 -9.61 23.42 20.10
C PHE A 404 -8.53 22.71 20.93
N MET A 405 -7.82 21.70 20.39
CA MET A 405 -6.66 21.10 21.07
C MET A 405 -5.53 22.12 21.20
N THR A 406 -4.85 22.09 22.34
CA THR A 406 -3.60 22.85 22.51
C THR A 406 -2.51 22.29 21.61
N THR A 407 -1.46 23.08 21.40
CA THR A 407 -0.28 22.64 20.62
C THR A 407 0.35 21.40 21.23
N GLU A 408 0.40 21.32 22.57
CA GLU A 408 0.95 20.21 23.33
C GLU A 408 0.13 18.94 23.10
N GLU A 409 -1.19 19.01 23.20
CA GLU A 409 -2.09 17.87 22.97
C GLU A 409 -2.00 17.34 21.53
N ARG A 410 -1.94 18.24 20.55
CA ARG A 410 -1.75 17.84 19.14
C ARG A 410 -0.40 17.17 18.91
N LYS A 411 0.66 17.74 19.50
CA LYS A 411 2.00 17.16 19.42
C LYS A 411 2.06 15.78 20.06
N GLU A 412 1.51 15.61 21.26
CA GLU A 412 1.51 14.33 21.96
C GLU A 412 0.77 13.25 21.16
N LEU A 413 -0.38 13.57 20.58
CA LEU A 413 -1.11 12.64 19.72
C LEU A 413 -0.29 12.27 18.48
N SER A 414 0.34 13.26 17.83
CA SER A 414 1.17 13.05 16.64
C SER A 414 2.44 12.23 16.97
N ASP A 415 3.07 12.46 18.11
CA ASP A 415 4.28 11.72 18.54
C ASP A 415 3.94 10.24 18.82
N ARG A 416 2.81 9.95 19.48
CA ARG A 416 2.34 8.56 19.67
C ARG A 416 2.01 7.89 18.35
N ALA A 417 1.34 8.60 17.45
CA ALA A 417 1.04 8.10 16.12
C ALA A 417 2.33 7.76 15.36
N ARG A 418 3.33 8.65 15.37
CA ARG A 418 4.63 8.42 14.75
C ARG A 418 5.35 7.21 15.32
N GLN A 419 5.39 7.10 16.66
CA GLN A 419 6.03 5.97 17.33
C GLN A 419 5.39 4.64 16.93
N PHE A 420 4.07 4.59 16.84
CA PHE A 420 3.36 3.40 16.37
C PHE A 420 3.70 3.08 14.91
N ALA A 421 3.72 4.08 14.02
CA ALA A 421 3.93 3.86 12.59
C ALA A 421 5.37 3.42 12.24
N LEU A 422 6.35 3.53 13.15
CA LEU A 422 7.70 2.97 12.97
C LEU A 422 7.69 1.44 12.83
N ASN A 423 6.64 0.76 13.27
CA ASN A 423 6.46 -0.69 13.07
C ASN A 423 6.30 -1.08 11.58
N PHE A 424 6.02 -0.13 10.70
CA PHE A 424 5.87 -0.36 9.27
C PHE A 424 7.17 -0.15 8.49
N ASP A 425 8.31 -0.09 9.17
CA ASP A 425 9.61 0.09 8.53
C ASP A 425 9.91 -1.01 7.52
N ARG A 426 10.30 -0.61 6.31
CA ARG A 426 10.52 -1.51 5.17
C ARG A 426 11.54 -2.60 5.43
N ALA A 427 12.61 -2.29 6.21
CA ALA A 427 13.63 -3.28 6.50
C ALA A 427 13.14 -4.29 7.54
N ALA A 428 12.40 -3.85 8.55
CA ALA A 428 11.80 -4.72 9.55
C ALA A 428 10.72 -5.64 8.93
N ILE A 429 9.89 -5.10 8.03
CA ILE A 429 8.89 -5.89 7.30
C ILE A 429 9.57 -6.96 6.43
N LEU A 430 10.60 -6.59 5.67
CA LEU A 430 11.36 -7.54 4.84
C LEU A 430 11.99 -8.65 5.70
N ASP A 431 12.69 -8.30 6.78
CA ASP A 431 13.33 -9.25 7.70
C ASP A 431 12.30 -10.25 8.27
N ASN A 432 11.12 -9.75 8.65
CA ASN A 432 10.05 -10.57 9.17
C ASN A 432 9.48 -11.52 8.09
N LEU A 433 9.26 -11.06 6.86
CA LEU A 433 8.83 -11.88 5.74
C LEU A 433 9.82 -13.02 5.47
N ILE A 434 11.12 -12.71 5.42
CA ILE A 434 12.18 -13.69 5.19
C ILE A 434 12.17 -14.75 6.31
N THR A 435 12.17 -14.31 7.57
CA THR A 435 12.21 -15.18 8.74
C THR A 435 11.06 -16.18 8.73
N ARG A 436 9.84 -15.70 8.48
CA ARG A 436 8.63 -16.53 8.43
C ARG A 436 8.62 -17.46 7.21
N CYS A 437 9.06 -16.96 6.06
CA CYS A 437 9.13 -17.77 4.85
C CYS A 437 10.10 -18.95 5.00
N LEU A 438 11.25 -18.72 5.67
CA LEU A 438 12.21 -19.79 5.95
C LEU A 438 11.75 -20.74 7.06
N ALA A 439 10.95 -20.28 8.01
CA ALA A 439 10.42 -21.12 9.09
C ALA A 439 9.26 -22.05 8.63
N ALA A 440 8.68 -21.80 7.46
CA ALA A 440 7.62 -22.63 6.89
C ALA A 440 8.12 -23.99 6.35
N PHE A 441 9.42 -24.25 6.42
CA PHE A 441 10.13 -25.48 6.03
C PHE A 441 10.83 -26.13 7.22
#